data_4bac23d3b6c3d389595c4b12a26fcdc1
#
_entry.id   4bac23d3b6c3d389595c4b12a26fcdc1
#
_cell.length_a   1.000
_cell.length_b   1.000
_cell.length_c   1.000
_cell.angle_alpha   90.00
_cell.angle_beta   90.00
_cell.angle_gamma   90.00
#
_symmetry.space_group_name_H-M   'P 1'
#
loop_
_entity.id
_entity.type
_entity.pdbx_description
1 polymer ?
#
loop_
_entity_poly.entity_id
_entity_poly.type
_entity_poly.pdbx_seq_one_letter_code
_entity_poly.pdbx_strand_id
1 'polypeptide(L)'
;MNIENTDLKSLIEKALDMRNYSYVPYSHFHVGVALLAKNGKVYGGCNIENASYGVSNCAERTALFHAVSEGVKEFDCIVITGGPEEGELQFCAPCGICRQALREFCDPKSFEIILAKSTEDYRSYTLEQLLPESFGPENLVN
;
A
#
# COMPACT_ATOMS: atom_id res chain seq x y z
N MET A 1 10.32 3.94 11.88
CA MET A 1 9.12 4.15 12.70
C MET A 1 8.83 2.88 13.50
N ASN A 2 8.39 3.03 14.74
CA ASN A 2 8.03 1.89 15.58
C ASN A 2 6.51 1.81 15.68
N ILE A 3 5.93 0.84 14.97
CA ILE A 3 4.53 0.52 15.12
C ILE A 3 4.43 -0.53 16.22
N GLU A 4 3.61 -0.28 17.22
CA GLU A 4 3.37 -1.27 18.26
C GLU A 4 2.65 -2.48 17.68
N ASN A 5 2.90 -3.67 18.23
CA ASN A 5 2.32 -4.92 17.72
C ASN A 5 0.81 -4.88 17.60
N THR A 6 0.12 -4.21 18.53
CA THR A 6 -1.34 -4.09 18.50
C THR A 6 -1.80 -3.25 17.30
N ASP A 7 -1.10 -2.15 17.02
CA ASP A 7 -1.42 -1.28 15.90
C ASP A 7 -1.13 -1.95 14.56
N LEU A 8 -0.02 -2.69 14.48
CA LEU A 8 0.33 -3.44 13.29
C LEU A 8 -0.72 -4.52 12.99
N LYS A 9 -1.15 -5.24 14.03
CA LYS A 9 -2.21 -6.24 13.88
C LYS A 9 -3.48 -5.63 13.31
N SER A 10 -3.90 -4.49 13.85
CA SER A 10 -5.09 -3.76 13.38
C SER A 10 -4.94 -3.33 11.92
N LEU A 11 -3.76 -2.86 11.52
CA LEU A 11 -3.49 -2.46 10.14
C LEU A 11 -3.55 -3.66 9.19
N ILE A 12 -3.01 -4.80 9.59
CA ILE A 12 -3.06 -6.02 8.79
C ILE A 12 -4.51 -6.49 8.62
N GLU A 13 -5.29 -6.47 9.70
CA GLU A 13 -6.72 -6.83 9.65
C GLU A 13 -7.48 -5.90 8.71
N LYS A 14 -7.19 -4.60 8.74
CA LYS A 14 -7.80 -3.63 7.83
C LYS A 14 -7.44 -3.93 6.38
N ALA A 15 -6.17 -4.21 6.11
CA ALA A 15 -5.72 -4.56 4.76
C ALA A 15 -6.42 -5.84 4.25
N LEU A 16 -6.51 -6.86 5.10
CA LEU A 16 -7.20 -8.10 4.74
C LEU A 16 -8.68 -7.87 4.43
N ASP A 17 -9.34 -7.04 5.23
CA ASP A 17 -10.76 -6.70 5.02
C ASP A 17 -10.96 -5.97 3.69
N MET A 18 -10.05 -5.09 3.31
CA MET A 18 -10.17 -4.32 2.08
C MET A 18 -10.16 -5.18 0.82
N ARG A 19 -9.60 -6.40 0.87
CA ARG A 19 -9.65 -7.34 -0.25
C ARG A 19 -11.07 -7.70 -0.66
N ASN A 20 -12.02 -7.64 0.28
CA ASN A 20 -13.42 -7.95 0.01
C ASN A 20 -14.09 -6.92 -0.91
N TYR A 21 -13.49 -5.76 -1.08
CA TYR A 21 -14.02 -4.67 -1.90
C TYR A 21 -13.32 -4.57 -3.26
N SER A 22 -12.30 -5.38 -3.52
CA SER A 22 -11.60 -5.40 -4.81
C SER A 22 -12.55 -5.70 -5.96
N TYR A 23 -12.39 -4.96 -7.05
CA TYR A 23 -13.11 -5.22 -8.28
C TYR A 23 -12.11 -5.77 -9.29
N VAL A 24 -12.09 -7.10 -9.45
CA VAL A 24 -11.03 -7.80 -10.20
C VAL A 24 -11.59 -8.88 -11.14
N PRO A 25 -12.51 -8.49 -12.05
CA PRO A 25 -13.15 -9.47 -12.93
C PRO A 25 -12.21 -10.11 -13.94
N TYR A 26 -11.02 -9.54 -14.16
CA TYR A 26 -10.06 -10.03 -15.14
C TYR A 26 -8.97 -10.88 -14.51
N SER A 27 -8.34 -10.39 -13.44
CA SER A 27 -7.22 -11.10 -12.81
C SER A 27 -7.66 -12.10 -11.74
N HIS A 28 -8.79 -11.86 -11.08
CA HIS A 28 -9.22 -12.58 -9.89
C HIS A 28 -8.19 -12.56 -8.76
N PHE A 29 -7.33 -11.53 -8.75
CA PHE A 29 -6.29 -11.34 -7.73
C PHE A 29 -6.67 -10.14 -6.88
N HIS A 30 -7.01 -10.39 -5.61
CA HIS A 30 -7.51 -9.38 -4.68
C HIS A 30 -6.38 -8.80 -3.84
N VAL A 31 -6.17 -7.50 -3.92
CA VAL A 31 -5.19 -6.76 -3.11
C VAL A 31 -5.93 -5.79 -2.20
N GLY A 32 -5.59 -5.83 -0.93
CA GLY A 32 -6.10 -4.88 0.05
C GLY A 32 -4.95 -4.25 0.80
N VAL A 33 -5.06 -2.97 1.11
CA VAL A 33 -4.02 -2.23 1.82
C VAL A 33 -4.59 -1.37 2.93
N ALA A 34 -3.73 -1.07 3.90
CA ALA A 34 -3.99 -0.09 4.95
C ALA A 34 -2.81 0.89 4.98
N LEU A 35 -3.09 2.15 4.73
CA LEU A 35 -2.10 3.24 4.73
C LEU A 35 -2.26 4.05 6.00
N LEU A 36 -1.20 4.11 6.82
CA LEU A 36 -1.21 4.86 8.07
C LEU A 36 -0.61 6.24 7.87
N ALA A 37 -1.41 7.27 8.12
CA ALA A 37 -0.96 8.65 8.09
C ALA A 37 -0.31 9.04 9.42
N LYS A 38 0.55 10.06 9.40
CA LYS A 38 1.23 10.56 10.61
C LYS A 38 0.26 11.11 11.66
N ASN A 39 -0.94 11.53 11.24
CA ASN A 39 -1.98 11.98 12.17
C ASN A 39 -2.73 10.83 12.86
N GLY A 40 -2.37 9.58 12.56
CA GLY A 40 -2.99 8.39 13.13
C GLY A 40 -4.16 7.84 12.34
N LYS A 41 -4.63 8.55 11.32
CA LYS A 41 -5.74 8.08 10.49
C LYS A 41 -5.27 6.97 9.54
N VAL A 42 -6.12 5.96 9.34
CA VAL A 42 -5.86 4.82 8.46
C VAL A 42 -6.75 4.90 7.22
N TYR A 43 -6.15 4.80 6.06
CA TYR A 43 -6.85 4.79 4.77
C TYR A 43 -6.78 3.39 4.16
N GLY A 44 -7.93 2.77 3.96
CA GLY A 44 -8.00 1.49 3.27
C GLY A 44 -8.02 1.68 1.76
N GLY A 45 -7.51 0.70 1.04
CA GLY A 45 -7.58 0.68 -0.42
C GLY A 45 -7.65 -0.74 -0.94
N CYS A 46 -8.18 -0.88 -2.15
CA CYS A 46 -8.25 -2.15 -2.86
C CYS A 46 -8.00 -1.91 -4.33
N ASN A 47 -7.65 -2.95 -5.07
CA ASN A 47 -7.43 -2.82 -6.50
C ASN A 47 -8.76 -2.84 -7.26
N ILE A 48 -8.82 -2.00 -8.29
CA ILE A 48 -10.02 -1.80 -9.10
C ILE A 48 -9.61 -1.87 -10.56
N GLU A 49 -10.06 -2.92 -11.24
CA GLU A 49 -9.72 -3.17 -12.63
C GLU A 49 -10.73 -2.54 -13.57
N ASN A 50 -10.33 -2.40 -14.81
CA ASN A 50 -11.14 -1.81 -15.86
C ASN A 50 -10.88 -2.55 -17.17
N ALA A 51 -11.89 -2.65 -18.03
CA ALA A 51 -11.75 -3.24 -19.36
C ALA A 51 -10.67 -2.51 -20.17
N SER A 52 -10.49 -1.21 -19.94
CA SER A 52 -9.33 -0.48 -20.41
C SER A 52 -8.23 -0.66 -19.38
N TYR A 53 -7.32 -1.58 -19.59
CA TYR A 53 -6.33 -1.99 -18.60
C TYR A 53 -5.50 -0.82 -18.05
N GLY A 54 -5.23 0.20 -18.85
CA GLY A 54 -4.51 1.38 -18.39
C GLY A 54 -5.23 2.21 -17.33
N VAL A 55 -6.55 2.06 -17.19
CA VAL A 55 -7.36 2.74 -16.19
C VAL A 55 -7.35 1.98 -14.87
N SER A 56 -7.01 0.70 -14.88
CA SER A 56 -6.95 -0.12 -13.68
C SER A 56 -6.05 0.53 -12.62
N ASN A 57 -6.48 0.49 -11.37
CA ASN A 57 -5.75 1.13 -10.28
C ASN A 57 -5.39 0.12 -9.20
N CYS A 58 -4.14 0.18 -8.75
CA CYS A 58 -3.65 -0.67 -7.68
C CYS A 58 -4.20 -0.22 -6.32
N ALA A 59 -4.30 -1.15 -5.38
CA ALA A 59 -4.81 -0.88 -4.04
C ALA A 59 -4.03 0.23 -3.34
N GLU A 60 -2.71 0.25 -3.49
CA GLU A 60 -1.84 1.24 -2.85
C GLU A 60 -2.19 2.65 -3.32
N ARG A 61 -2.42 2.83 -4.62
CA ARG A 61 -2.79 4.15 -5.16
C ARG A 61 -4.22 4.54 -4.78
N THR A 62 -5.13 3.58 -4.67
CA THR A 62 -6.49 3.86 -4.19
C THR A 62 -6.44 4.49 -2.79
N ALA A 63 -5.68 3.90 -1.87
CA ALA A 63 -5.53 4.43 -0.52
C ALA A 63 -4.80 5.77 -0.51
N LEU A 64 -3.69 5.89 -1.23
CA LEU A 64 -2.88 7.10 -1.28
C LEU A 64 -3.67 8.28 -1.85
N PHE A 65 -4.35 8.08 -2.97
CA PHE A 65 -5.09 9.16 -3.63
C PHE A 65 -6.29 9.59 -2.80
N HIS A 66 -6.94 8.66 -2.11
CA HIS A 66 -8.00 9.02 -1.16
C HIS A 66 -7.47 9.93 -0.06
N ALA A 67 -6.36 9.56 0.57
CA ALA A 67 -5.75 10.35 1.63
C ALA A 67 -5.35 11.75 1.13
N VAL A 68 -4.68 11.82 -0.01
CA VAL A 68 -4.24 13.09 -0.60
C VAL A 68 -5.44 13.96 -0.95
N SER A 69 -6.53 13.36 -1.44
CA SER A 69 -7.76 14.11 -1.76
C SER A 69 -8.41 14.73 -0.53
N GLU A 70 -8.11 14.21 0.67
CA GLU A 70 -8.56 14.79 1.94
C GLU A 70 -7.55 15.77 2.54
N GLY A 71 -6.47 16.07 1.83
CA GLY A 71 -5.43 16.98 2.29
C GLY A 71 -4.33 16.33 3.12
N VAL A 72 -4.34 15.01 3.26
CA VAL A 72 -3.34 14.28 4.05
C VAL A 72 -2.19 13.84 3.15
N LYS A 73 -0.97 14.26 3.48
CA LYS A 73 0.22 14.07 2.65
C LYS A 73 1.43 13.51 3.40
N GLU A 74 1.27 13.17 4.67
CA GLU A 74 2.36 12.62 5.49
C GLU A 74 1.97 11.26 6.04
N PHE A 75 2.82 10.25 5.77
CA PHE A 75 2.51 8.86 6.05
C PHE A 75 3.66 8.16 6.76
N ASP A 76 3.32 7.16 7.58
CA ASP A 76 4.28 6.36 8.31
C ASP A 76 4.55 5.00 7.68
N CYS A 77 3.50 4.32 7.22
CA CYS A 77 3.65 2.99 6.63
C CYS A 77 2.44 2.59 5.81
N ILE A 78 2.63 1.54 5.03
CA ILE A 78 1.55 0.87 4.31
C ILE A 78 1.66 -0.64 4.55
N VAL A 79 0.52 -1.29 4.79
CA VAL A 79 0.42 -2.75 4.85
C VAL A 79 -0.29 -3.23 3.60
N ILE A 80 0.29 -4.21 2.94
CA ILE A 80 -0.22 -4.76 1.67
C ILE A 80 -0.51 -6.25 1.86
N THR A 81 -1.72 -6.66 1.48
CA THR A 81 -2.13 -8.06 1.45
C THR A 81 -2.63 -8.39 0.05
N GLY A 82 -2.29 -9.55 -0.46
CA GLY A 82 -2.72 -9.92 -1.82
C GLY A 82 -2.70 -11.41 -2.05
N GLY A 83 -3.59 -11.86 -2.92
CA GLY A 83 -3.66 -13.24 -3.31
C GLY A 83 -4.82 -13.50 -4.28
N PRO A 84 -4.82 -14.69 -4.90
CA PRO A 84 -5.90 -15.07 -5.80
C PRO A 84 -7.22 -15.22 -5.05
N GLU A 85 -8.31 -15.12 -5.78
CA GLU A 85 -9.67 -15.28 -5.23
C GLU A 85 -9.82 -16.63 -4.54
N GLU A 86 -9.27 -17.68 -5.18
CA GLU A 86 -9.19 -18.99 -4.59
C GLU A 86 -7.73 -19.39 -4.45
N GLY A 87 -7.25 -19.56 -3.21
CA GLY A 87 -5.89 -19.93 -2.95
C GLY A 87 -5.29 -19.13 -1.80
N GLU A 88 -4.01 -19.38 -1.56
CA GLU A 88 -3.29 -18.77 -0.46
C GLU A 88 -2.85 -17.35 -0.77
N LEU A 89 -2.80 -16.52 0.28
CA LEU A 89 -2.19 -15.20 0.20
C LEU A 89 -0.71 -15.30 -0.12
N GLN A 90 -0.20 -14.29 -0.80
CA GLN A 90 1.20 -14.17 -1.17
C GLN A 90 1.80 -12.94 -0.49
N PHE A 91 3.13 -12.88 -0.39
CA PHE A 91 3.80 -11.63 -0.08
C PHE A 91 3.74 -10.77 -1.34
N CYS A 92 2.77 -9.86 -1.37
CA CYS A 92 2.46 -9.06 -2.54
C CYS A 92 3.17 -7.70 -2.48
N ALA A 93 4.30 -7.58 -3.17
CA ALA A 93 5.04 -6.32 -3.22
C ALA A 93 4.31 -5.30 -4.10
N PRO A 94 4.44 -3.99 -3.81
CA PRO A 94 3.85 -2.97 -4.66
C PRO A 94 4.56 -2.91 -6.01
N CYS A 95 3.79 -2.69 -7.09
CA CYS A 95 4.38 -2.53 -8.42
C CYS A 95 5.23 -1.26 -8.48
N GLY A 96 6.04 -1.12 -9.54
CA GLY A 96 6.93 0.02 -9.68
C GLY A 96 6.20 1.36 -9.72
N ILE A 97 5.03 1.42 -10.36
CA ILE A 97 4.22 2.63 -10.42
C ILE A 97 3.77 3.04 -9.01
N CYS A 98 3.34 2.08 -8.18
CA CYS A 98 2.93 2.37 -6.80
C CYS A 98 4.10 2.80 -5.94
N ARG A 99 5.28 2.19 -6.12
CA ARG A 99 6.49 2.62 -5.40
C ARG A 99 6.82 4.07 -5.73
N GLN A 100 6.73 4.44 -6.99
CA GLN A 100 6.97 5.82 -7.43
C GLN A 100 5.89 6.77 -6.87
N ALA A 101 4.62 6.36 -6.88
CA ALA A 101 3.54 7.17 -6.32
C ALA A 101 3.77 7.46 -4.83
N LEU A 102 4.18 6.45 -4.06
CA LEU A 102 4.51 6.62 -2.65
C LEU A 102 5.73 7.53 -2.46
N ARG A 103 6.70 7.46 -3.36
CA ARG A 103 7.93 8.26 -3.30
C ARG A 103 7.67 9.76 -3.32
N GLU A 104 6.57 10.21 -3.91
CA GLU A 104 6.20 11.62 -3.94
C GLU A 104 5.92 12.18 -2.54
N PHE A 105 5.31 11.36 -1.67
CA PHE A 105 4.79 11.82 -0.37
C PHE A 105 5.51 11.22 0.83
N CYS A 106 6.41 10.26 0.62
CA CYS A 106 7.00 9.49 1.73
C CYS A 106 8.51 9.61 1.72
N ASP A 107 9.11 9.73 2.91
CA ASP A 107 10.56 9.67 3.06
C ASP A 107 11.00 8.22 2.82
N PRO A 108 11.82 7.96 1.78
CA PRO A 108 12.20 6.59 1.44
C PRO A 108 12.99 5.88 2.54
N LYS A 109 13.67 6.62 3.43
CA LYS A 109 14.49 6.05 4.50
C LYS A 109 13.67 5.59 5.70
N SER A 110 12.51 6.20 5.93
CA SER A 110 11.71 5.94 7.12
C SER A 110 10.35 5.32 6.84
N PHE A 111 9.80 5.48 5.64
CA PHE A 111 8.50 4.90 5.31
C PHE A 111 8.60 3.39 5.18
N GLU A 112 7.75 2.68 5.94
CA GLU A 112 7.75 1.21 5.94
C GLU A 112 6.69 0.64 5.02
N ILE A 113 7.08 -0.40 4.28
CA ILE A 113 6.20 -1.18 3.43
C ILE A 113 6.15 -2.59 4.02
N ILE A 114 4.99 -2.98 4.49
CA ILE A 114 4.79 -4.25 5.19
C ILE A 114 3.96 -5.17 4.30
N LEU A 115 4.55 -6.30 3.92
CA LEU A 115 3.89 -7.32 3.11
C LEU A 115 3.39 -8.40 4.06
N ALA A 116 2.07 -8.60 4.13
CA ALA A 116 1.48 -9.49 5.11
C ALA A 116 0.63 -10.59 4.46
N LYS A 117 0.71 -11.79 5.01
CA LYS A 117 -0.20 -12.91 4.73
C LYS A 117 -1.20 -13.08 5.86
N SER A 118 -0.78 -12.74 7.07
CA SER A 118 -1.60 -12.82 8.28
C SER A 118 -1.05 -11.84 9.31
N THR A 119 -1.73 -11.72 10.43
CA THR A 119 -1.25 -10.89 11.54
C THR A 119 0.05 -11.41 12.16
N GLU A 120 0.46 -12.62 11.84
CA GLU A 120 1.66 -13.27 12.40
C GLU A 120 2.73 -13.57 11.35
N ASP A 121 2.39 -13.46 10.06
CA ASP A 121 3.33 -13.77 8.96
C ASP A 121 3.42 -12.57 8.03
N TYR A 122 4.48 -11.77 8.22
CA TYR A 122 4.68 -10.54 7.46
C TYR A 122 6.18 -10.22 7.33
N ARG A 123 6.50 -9.37 6.35
CA ARG A 123 7.85 -8.86 6.10
C ARG A 123 7.80 -7.33 6.03
N SER A 124 8.83 -6.68 6.53
CA SER A 124 8.93 -5.22 6.51
C SER A 124 10.14 -4.74 5.73
N TYR A 125 9.94 -3.71 4.93
CA TYR A 125 10.98 -3.05 4.13
C TYR A 125 10.81 -1.54 4.25
N THR A 126 11.90 -0.81 4.07
CA THR A 126 11.78 0.62 3.80
C THR A 126 11.48 0.84 2.32
N LEU A 127 10.90 1.98 1.98
CA LEU A 127 10.68 2.33 0.57
C LEU A 127 12.01 2.38 -0.19
N GLU A 128 13.09 2.85 0.45
CA GLU A 128 14.42 2.87 -0.18
C GLU A 128 14.91 1.48 -0.57
N GLN A 129 14.62 0.47 0.24
CA GLN A 129 14.99 -0.92 -0.08
C GLN A 129 14.25 -1.43 -1.32
N LEU A 130 13.00 -1.00 -1.52
CA LEU A 130 12.18 -1.45 -2.65
C LEU A 130 12.26 -0.52 -3.87
N LEU A 131 12.84 0.68 -3.71
CA LEU A 131 13.03 1.64 -4.80
C LEU A 131 14.37 2.37 -4.59
N PRO A 132 15.50 1.66 -4.75
CA PRO A 132 16.82 2.26 -4.54
C PRO A 132 17.12 3.30 -5.63
N GLU A 133 17.93 4.31 -5.27
CA GLU A 133 18.33 5.38 -6.19
C GLU A 133 17.13 6.05 -6.88
N SER A 134 16.06 6.30 -6.12
CA SER A 134 14.80 6.73 -6.70
C SER A 134 14.75 8.21 -7.06
N PHE A 135 14.08 8.51 -8.15
CA PHE A 135 13.74 9.88 -8.53
C PHE A 135 12.58 10.37 -7.67
N GLY A 136 12.69 11.58 -7.15
CA GLY A 136 11.66 12.13 -6.26
C GLY A 136 11.48 13.63 -6.46
N PRO A 137 10.55 14.24 -5.71
CA PRO A 137 10.23 15.67 -5.87
C PRO A 137 11.41 16.60 -5.64
N GLU A 138 12.36 16.23 -4.78
CA GLU A 138 13.57 17.02 -4.54
C GLU A 138 14.48 17.15 -5.78
N ASN A 139 14.31 16.28 -6.76
CA ASN A 139 15.06 16.35 -8.01
C ASN A 139 14.52 17.43 -8.96
N LEU A 140 13.30 17.88 -8.75
CA LEU A 140 12.63 18.88 -9.60
C LEU A 140 12.44 20.23 -8.91
N VAL A 141 12.52 20.28 -7.60
CA VAL A 141 12.27 21.48 -6.80
C VAL A 141 13.59 21.96 -6.19
N ASN A 142 13.85 23.24 -6.30
CA ASN A 142 15.06 23.88 -5.72
C ASN A 142 14.83 24.35 -4.29
#